data_a825a03cbde0074d073c0716c371e4c6
#
_entry.id   a825a03cbde0074d073c0716c371e4c6
#
_cell.length_a   1.000
_cell.length_b   1.000
_cell.length_c   1.000
_cell.angle_alpha   90.00
_cell.angle_beta   90.00
_cell.angle_gamma   90.00
#
_symmetry.space_group_name_H-M   'P 1'
#
loop_
_entity.id
_entity.type
_entity.pdbx_description
1 polymer ?
#
loop_
_entity_poly.entity_id
_entity_poly.type
_entity_poly.pdbx_seq_one_letter_code
_entity_poly.pdbx_strand_id
1 'polypeptide(L)'
;KNVQKKISQKFYFIENNISGENSKSKINKVLKFLHKDKSDCLFVTAPENIAWLLNLRGRDNPHSPIPNCRMILKKNGKIFLFANKSKIQNLFSNYNLKKIKVIKESNINIFLKELGSKKIILDRLSCSLAYENIIKKEINISNKNDPIYDLKSVKNDIEIKNFTKSH
;
A
#
# COMPACT_ATOMS: atom_id res chain seq x y z
N LYS A 1 -16.81 -31.90 -3.92
CA LYS A 1 -15.62 -30.98 -3.83
C LYS A 1 -15.85 -30.10 -2.61
N ASN A 2 -15.16 -30.38 -1.50
CA ASN A 2 -15.17 -29.52 -0.31
C ASN A 2 -14.45 -28.21 -0.63
N VAL A 3 -15.21 -27.17 -0.93
CA VAL A 3 -14.68 -25.80 -0.96
C VAL A 3 -14.42 -25.42 0.48
N GLN A 4 -13.17 -25.48 0.92
CA GLN A 4 -12.79 -24.93 2.22
C GLN A 4 -13.27 -23.48 2.30
N LYS A 5 -14.18 -23.18 3.21
CA LYS A 5 -14.59 -21.82 3.54
C LYS A 5 -13.33 -21.03 3.88
N LYS A 6 -12.89 -20.13 2.98
CA LYS A 6 -11.81 -19.20 3.25
C LYS A 6 -12.21 -18.38 4.47
N ILE A 7 -11.60 -18.64 5.63
CA ILE A 7 -11.82 -17.85 6.83
C ILE A 7 -11.27 -16.45 6.51
N SER A 8 -12.18 -15.51 6.30
CA SER A 8 -11.84 -14.09 6.05
C SER A 8 -11.33 -13.49 7.35
N GLN A 9 -10.03 -13.57 7.58
CA GLN A 9 -9.40 -12.97 8.76
C GLN A 9 -9.21 -11.46 8.56
N LYS A 10 -9.39 -10.70 9.65
CA LYS A 10 -9.22 -9.24 9.65
C LYS A 10 -7.74 -8.86 9.45
N PHE A 11 -7.51 -7.69 8.87
CA PHE A 11 -6.20 -7.06 8.85
C PHE A 11 -5.85 -6.56 10.26
N TYR A 12 -4.56 -6.43 10.54
CA TYR A 12 -4.05 -5.95 11.82
C TYR A 12 -2.78 -5.11 11.61
N PHE A 13 -2.48 -4.24 12.57
CA PHE A 13 -1.23 -3.48 12.57
C PHE A 13 -0.18 -4.18 13.43
N ILE A 14 1.08 -4.01 13.02
CA ILE A 14 2.21 -4.32 13.89
C ILE A 14 2.65 -3.06 14.63
N GLU A 15 3.06 -3.23 15.87
CA GLU A 15 3.52 -2.14 16.71
C GLU A 15 4.88 -1.57 16.28
N ASN A 16 5.16 -0.34 16.70
CA ASN A 16 6.41 0.34 16.34
C ASN A 16 7.64 -0.31 16.98
N ASN A 17 7.51 -0.97 18.11
CA ASN A 17 8.56 -1.76 18.75
C ASN A 17 8.97 -3.01 17.92
N ILE A 18 8.13 -3.43 16.97
CA ILE A 18 8.41 -4.52 16.03
C ILE A 18 8.88 -3.97 14.70
N SER A 19 8.24 -2.91 14.19
CA SER A 19 8.54 -2.33 12.87
C SER A 19 9.70 -1.34 12.88
N GLY A 20 10.07 -0.81 14.05
CA GLY A 20 11.14 0.17 14.23
C GLY A 20 10.82 1.58 13.72
N GLU A 21 9.84 1.73 12.83
CA GLU A 21 9.43 3.01 12.27
C GLU A 21 7.91 3.07 12.08
N ASN A 22 7.30 4.20 12.48
CA ASN A 22 5.86 4.38 12.32
C ASN A 22 5.48 4.70 10.86
N SER A 23 4.23 4.38 10.50
CA SER A 23 3.71 4.59 9.14
C SER A 23 3.75 6.05 8.69
N LYS A 24 3.56 7.02 9.59
CA LYS A 24 3.59 8.45 9.26
C LYS A 24 4.97 8.88 8.78
N SER A 25 6.04 8.43 9.44
CA SER A 25 7.43 8.68 9.02
C SER A 25 7.70 8.09 7.64
N LYS A 26 7.34 6.83 7.43
CA LYS A 26 7.50 6.14 6.14
C LYS A 26 6.75 6.85 5.01
N ILE A 27 5.48 7.23 5.25
CA ILE A 27 4.66 7.97 4.28
C ILE A 27 5.33 9.30 3.93
N ASN A 28 5.88 10.04 4.91
CA ASN A 28 6.56 11.31 4.64
C ASN A 28 7.79 11.13 3.74
N LYS A 29 8.54 10.03 3.85
CA LYS A 29 9.65 9.72 2.95
C LYS A 29 9.16 9.55 1.50
N VAL A 30 8.07 8.81 1.30
CA VAL A 30 7.46 8.63 -0.03
C VAL A 30 6.89 9.93 -0.58
N LEU A 31 6.29 10.78 0.27
CA LEU A 31 5.80 12.10 -0.16
C LEU A 31 6.92 13.00 -0.66
N LYS A 32 8.11 13.00 -0.02
CA LYS A 32 9.29 13.73 -0.52
C LYS A 32 9.67 13.27 -1.92
N PHE A 33 9.62 11.97 -2.18
CA PHE A 33 9.88 11.43 -3.51
C PHE A 33 8.84 11.92 -4.54
N LEU A 34 7.55 11.88 -4.21
CA LEU A 34 6.47 12.40 -5.06
C LEU A 34 6.66 13.88 -5.42
N HIS A 35 7.02 14.69 -4.43
CA HIS A 35 7.29 16.12 -4.63
C HIS A 35 8.49 16.35 -5.54
N LYS A 36 9.59 15.62 -5.35
CA LYS A 36 10.78 15.69 -6.21
C LYS A 36 10.48 15.30 -7.66
N ASP A 37 9.64 14.28 -7.86
CA ASP A 37 9.21 13.83 -9.19
C ASP A 37 8.13 14.75 -9.83
N LYS A 38 7.59 15.70 -9.07
CA LYS A 38 6.43 16.53 -9.48
C LYS A 38 5.22 15.69 -9.90
N SER A 39 5.02 14.54 -9.26
CA SER A 39 3.88 13.67 -9.48
C SER A 39 2.76 13.94 -8.49
N ASP A 40 1.51 13.76 -8.94
CA ASP A 40 0.33 14.00 -8.09
C ASP A 40 0.03 12.85 -7.17
N CYS A 41 0.40 11.62 -7.59
CA CYS A 41 0.18 10.42 -6.81
C CYS A 41 1.11 9.27 -7.22
N LEU A 42 1.18 8.27 -6.33
CA LEU A 42 1.82 6.96 -6.53
C LEU A 42 0.73 5.89 -6.46
N PHE A 43 0.67 5.01 -7.45
CA PHE A 43 -0.15 3.81 -7.42
C PHE A 43 0.71 2.61 -7.02
N VAL A 44 0.48 2.11 -5.81
CA VAL A 44 1.17 0.94 -5.26
C VAL A 44 0.31 -0.30 -5.49
N THR A 45 0.79 -1.21 -6.32
CA THR A 45 0.13 -2.47 -6.65
C THR A 45 0.74 -3.66 -5.91
N ALA A 46 1.97 -3.52 -5.44
CA ALA A 46 2.69 -4.50 -4.63
C ALA A 46 2.16 -4.51 -3.19
N PRO A 47 1.41 -5.55 -2.76
CA PRO A 47 0.78 -5.55 -1.44
C PRO A 47 1.80 -5.62 -0.28
N GLU A 48 2.98 -6.20 -0.50
CA GLU A 48 4.08 -6.22 0.46
C GLU A 48 4.66 -4.82 0.72
N ASN A 49 4.65 -3.93 -0.27
CA ASN A 49 5.07 -2.55 -0.11
C ASN A 49 4.05 -1.76 0.72
N ILE A 50 2.75 -2.02 0.50
CA ILE A 50 1.68 -1.43 1.32
C ILE A 50 1.77 -1.93 2.76
N ALA A 51 2.03 -3.23 2.94
CA ALA A 51 2.20 -3.86 4.25
C ALA A 51 3.33 -3.20 5.05
N TRP A 52 4.48 -2.95 4.41
CA TRP A 52 5.62 -2.28 5.02
C TRP A 52 5.33 -0.80 5.31
N LEU A 53 4.79 -0.06 4.34
CA LEU A 53 4.53 1.38 4.45
C LEU A 53 3.54 1.71 5.57
N LEU A 54 2.46 0.93 5.68
CA LEU A 54 1.38 1.16 6.65
C LEU A 54 1.55 0.37 7.95
N ASN A 55 2.61 -0.43 8.11
CA ASN A 55 2.75 -1.42 9.19
C ASN A 55 1.53 -2.37 9.28
N LEU A 56 0.89 -2.62 8.15
CA LEU A 56 -0.33 -3.40 8.02
C LEU A 56 -0.01 -4.87 7.72
N ARG A 57 -0.75 -5.78 8.30
CA ARG A 57 -0.65 -7.21 8.04
C ARG A 57 -2.01 -7.81 7.73
N GLY A 58 -2.01 -8.93 7.03
CA GLY A 58 -3.19 -9.72 6.71
C GLY A 58 -2.86 -11.21 6.74
N ARG A 59 -3.88 -12.04 6.67
CA ARG A 59 -3.74 -13.50 6.57
C ARG A 59 -4.46 -14.01 5.31
N ASP A 60 -4.34 -13.25 4.23
CA ASP A 60 -4.94 -13.60 2.93
C ASP A 60 -4.16 -14.71 2.23
N ASN A 61 -2.88 -14.82 2.56
CA ASN A 61 -1.98 -15.83 2.06
C ASN A 61 -1.56 -16.75 3.22
N PRO A 62 -1.65 -18.09 3.10
CA PRO A 62 -1.33 -19.04 4.18
C PRO A 62 0.08 -18.89 4.74
N HIS A 63 1.05 -18.54 3.91
CA HIS A 63 2.47 -18.52 4.26
C HIS A 63 3.09 -17.12 4.33
N SER A 64 2.25 -16.07 4.25
CA SER A 64 2.74 -14.70 4.26
C SER A 64 1.75 -13.76 4.93
N PRO A 65 2.18 -12.89 5.87
CA PRO A 65 1.30 -11.95 6.55
C PRO A 65 0.99 -10.71 5.69
N ILE A 66 0.91 -10.86 4.38
CA ILE A 66 0.67 -9.77 3.44
C ILE A 66 -0.83 -9.61 3.19
N PRO A 67 -1.39 -8.39 3.40
CA PRO A 67 -2.79 -8.11 3.12
C PRO A 67 -3.02 -8.00 1.61
N ASN A 68 -4.07 -8.64 1.07
CA ASN A 68 -4.43 -8.45 -0.32
C ASN A 68 -5.13 -7.09 -0.50
N CYS A 69 -4.37 -6.10 -0.94
CA CYS A 69 -4.84 -4.74 -1.16
C CYS A 69 -3.99 -4.01 -2.21
N ARG A 70 -4.50 -2.87 -2.67
CA ARG A 70 -3.79 -1.91 -3.51
C ARG A 70 -3.98 -0.51 -2.93
N MET A 71 -3.13 0.44 -3.30
CA MET A 71 -3.16 1.75 -2.68
C MET A 71 -2.82 2.86 -3.68
N ILE A 72 -3.50 4.01 -3.55
CA ILE A 72 -3.07 5.26 -4.14
C ILE A 72 -2.71 6.23 -3.02
N LEU A 73 -1.47 6.73 -3.04
CA LEU A 73 -1.00 7.81 -2.18
C LEU A 73 -0.96 9.10 -2.99
N LYS A 74 -1.77 10.09 -2.61
CA LYS A 74 -1.72 11.45 -3.21
C LYS A 74 -0.65 12.30 -2.55
N LYS A 75 -0.09 13.27 -3.28
CA LYS A 75 0.95 14.22 -2.80
C LYS A 75 0.55 15.03 -1.56
N ASN A 76 -0.74 15.18 -1.29
CA ASN A 76 -1.25 15.82 -0.07
C ASN A 76 -1.34 14.85 1.14
N GLY A 77 -0.83 13.64 1.00
CA GLY A 77 -0.83 12.61 2.03
C GLY A 77 -2.15 11.84 2.17
N LYS A 78 -3.16 12.11 1.33
CA LYS A 78 -4.40 11.32 1.32
C LYS A 78 -4.15 9.95 0.70
N ILE A 79 -4.64 8.91 1.36
CA ILE A 79 -4.48 7.52 0.95
C ILE A 79 -5.85 6.94 0.60
N PHE A 80 -5.92 6.27 -0.55
CA PHE A 80 -7.04 5.43 -0.94
C PHE A 80 -6.57 3.98 -0.94
N LEU A 81 -7.11 3.19 -0.01
CA LEU A 81 -6.77 1.77 0.14
C LEU A 81 -7.90 0.92 -0.45
N PHE A 82 -7.59 0.16 -1.48
CA PHE A 82 -8.52 -0.75 -2.15
C PHE A 82 -8.40 -2.13 -1.53
N ALA A 83 -9.42 -2.53 -0.80
CA ALA A 83 -9.44 -3.81 -0.11
C ALA A 83 -10.88 -4.23 0.23
N ASN A 84 -11.04 -5.47 0.71
CA ASN A 84 -12.30 -5.92 1.25
C ASN A 84 -12.61 -5.18 2.56
N LYS A 85 -13.69 -4.38 2.57
CA LYS A 85 -14.08 -3.56 3.72
C LYS A 85 -14.31 -4.38 4.99
N SER A 86 -14.82 -5.61 4.90
CA SER A 86 -15.08 -6.45 6.07
C SER A 86 -13.80 -6.83 6.84
N LYS A 87 -12.65 -6.85 6.15
CA LYS A 87 -11.34 -7.14 6.76
C LYS A 87 -10.74 -5.94 7.52
N ILE A 88 -11.23 -4.74 7.24
CA ILE A 88 -10.65 -3.47 7.72
C ILE A 88 -11.58 -2.76 8.70
N GLN A 89 -12.82 -3.27 8.90
CA GLN A 89 -13.83 -2.61 9.74
C GLN A 89 -13.23 -2.20 11.10
N ASN A 90 -13.36 -0.90 11.42
CA ASN A 90 -12.86 -0.24 12.64
C ASN A 90 -11.32 -0.23 12.84
N LEU A 91 -10.54 -0.75 11.90
CA LEU A 91 -9.08 -0.82 12.06
C LEU A 91 -8.43 0.57 12.10
N PHE A 92 -8.82 1.48 11.19
CA PHE A 92 -8.19 2.79 11.08
C PHE A 92 -8.70 3.83 12.06
N SER A 93 -9.88 3.65 12.64
CA SER A 93 -10.40 4.53 13.69
C SER A 93 -9.55 4.48 14.96
N ASN A 94 -9.01 3.31 15.26
CA ASN A 94 -8.20 3.08 16.46
C ASN A 94 -6.75 3.58 16.32
N TYR A 95 -6.27 3.84 15.10
CA TYR A 95 -4.86 4.17 14.83
C TYR A 95 -4.62 5.61 14.34
N ASN A 96 -5.60 6.50 14.51
CA ASN A 96 -5.49 7.94 14.16
C ASN A 96 -5.02 8.21 12.71
N LEU A 97 -5.30 7.29 11.78
CA LEU A 97 -4.96 7.39 10.36
C LEU A 97 -6.11 8.03 9.56
N LYS A 98 -6.58 9.20 10.00
CA LYS A 98 -7.73 9.93 9.42
C LYS A 98 -7.63 10.22 7.92
N LYS A 99 -6.42 10.13 7.34
CA LYS A 99 -6.19 10.38 5.91
C LYS A 99 -6.39 9.14 5.02
N ILE A 100 -6.71 7.97 5.59
CA ILE A 100 -6.93 6.74 4.82
C ILE A 100 -8.43 6.55 4.57
N LYS A 101 -8.79 6.51 3.28
CA LYS A 101 -10.14 6.15 2.83
C LYS A 101 -10.11 4.74 2.24
N VAL A 102 -10.88 3.84 2.84
CA VAL A 102 -11.03 2.47 2.33
C VAL A 102 -12.09 2.44 1.24
N ILE A 103 -11.74 1.86 0.10
CA ILE A 103 -12.59 1.67 -1.07
C ILE A 103 -12.71 0.18 -1.34
N LYS A 104 -13.90 -0.28 -1.72
CA LYS A 104 -14.11 -1.67 -2.14
C LYS A 104 -13.22 -1.98 -3.36
N GLU A 105 -12.52 -3.12 -3.33
CA GLU A 105 -11.57 -3.50 -4.38
C GLU A 105 -12.20 -3.51 -5.78
N SER A 106 -13.46 -3.95 -5.92
CA SER A 106 -14.19 -3.96 -7.19
C SER A 106 -14.34 -2.58 -7.84
N ASN A 107 -14.19 -1.50 -7.08
CA ASN A 107 -14.37 -0.13 -7.57
C ASN A 107 -13.07 0.52 -8.05
N ILE A 108 -11.94 -0.20 -8.04
CA ILE A 108 -10.63 0.34 -8.41
C ILE A 108 -10.60 0.88 -9.84
N ASN A 109 -11.21 0.17 -10.79
CA ASN A 109 -11.23 0.57 -12.20
C ASN A 109 -12.00 1.88 -12.42
N ILE A 110 -13.14 2.04 -11.74
CA ILE A 110 -13.94 3.27 -11.80
C ILE A 110 -13.14 4.40 -11.16
N PHE A 111 -12.56 4.15 -9.99
CA PHE A 111 -11.78 5.13 -9.27
C PHE A 111 -10.56 5.63 -10.08
N LEU A 112 -9.86 4.74 -10.78
CA LEU A 112 -8.71 5.10 -11.62
C LEU A 112 -9.11 6.01 -12.78
N LYS A 113 -10.27 5.79 -13.41
CA LYS A 113 -10.80 6.66 -14.46
C LYS A 113 -11.16 8.05 -13.94
N GLU A 114 -11.64 8.14 -12.71
CA GLU A 114 -12.10 9.39 -12.08
C GLU A 114 -11.05 10.06 -11.18
N LEU A 115 -9.80 9.58 -11.20
CA LEU A 115 -8.76 10.01 -10.24
C LEU A 115 -8.43 11.50 -10.31
N GLY A 116 -8.62 12.16 -11.48
CA GLY A 116 -8.42 13.59 -11.68
C GLY A 116 -6.98 14.06 -11.40
N SER A 117 -6.00 13.19 -11.60
CA SER A 117 -4.57 13.50 -11.45
C SER A 117 -3.94 13.71 -12.82
N LYS A 118 -2.95 14.62 -12.91
CA LYS A 118 -2.25 14.89 -14.17
C LYS A 118 -1.08 13.94 -14.40
N LYS A 119 -0.38 13.56 -13.32
CA LYS A 119 0.81 12.70 -13.38
C LYS A 119 0.80 11.67 -12.24
N ILE A 120 1.02 10.41 -12.57
CA ILE A 120 1.06 9.28 -11.62
C ILE A 120 2.37 8.51 -11.77
N ILE A 121 2.99 8.17 -10.65
CA ILE A 121 4.08 7.18 -10.64
C ILE A 121 3.45 5.79 -10.66
N LEU A 122 3.92 4.97 -11.58
CA LEU A 122 3.50 3.59 -11.77
C LEU A 122 4.72 2.70 -12.00
N ASP A 123 4.89 1.71 -11.14
CA ASP A 123 5.90 0.68 -11.31
C ASP A 123 5.34 -0.44 -12.21
N ARG A 124 5.88 -0.54 -13.41
CA ARG A 124 5.45 -1.55 -14.39
C ARG A 124 5.84 -2.98 -14.01
N LEU A 125 6.81 -3.18 -13.14
CA LEU A 125 7.20 -4.51 -12.68
C LEU A 125 6.13 -5.15 -11.78
N SER A 126 5.39 -4.34 -11.04
CA SER A 126 4.34 -4.80 -10.12
C SER A 126 2.92 -4.56 -10.63
N CYS A 127 2.74 -3.62 -11.58
CA CYS A 127 1.42 -3.25 -12.08
C CYS A 127 0.94 -4.13 -13.23
N SER A 128 -0.31 -4.57 -13.19
CA SER A 128 -0.90 -5.28 -14.32
C SER A 128 -1.16 -4.35 -15.51
N LEU A 129 -1.04 -4.88 -16.72
CA LEU A 129 -1.38 -4.17 -17.95
C LEU A 129 -2.81 -3.64 -17.96
N ALA A 130 -3.74 -4.32 -17.29
CA ALA A 130 -5.13 -3.88 -17.21
C ALA A 130 -5.24 -2.50 -16.52
N TYR A 131 -4.55 -2.30 -15.39
CA TYR A 131 -4.54 -1.01 -14.70
C TYR A 131 -3.77 0.05 -15.48
N GLU A 132 -2.61 -0.30 -16.03
CA GLU A 132 -1.83 0.62 -16.85
C GLU A 132 -2.66 1.12 -18.06
N ASN A 133 -3.40 0.23 -18.72
CA ASN A 133 -4.25 0.59 -19.86
C ASN A 133 -5.42 1.51 -19.48
N ILE A 134 -5.93 1.43 -18.26
CA ILE A 134 -6.95 2.35 -17.77
C ILE A 134 -6.31 3.73 -17.50
N ILE A 135 -5.18 3.74 -16.78
CA ILE A 135 -4.53 4.98 -16.34
C ILE A 135 -4.02 5.79 -17.51
N LYS A 136 -3.34 5.17 -18.48
CA LYS A 136 -2.71 5.89 -19.61
C LYS A 136 -3.68 6.64 -20.52
N LYS A 137 -4.98 6.35 -20.42
CA LYS A 137 -6.01 7.07 -21.21
C LYS A 137 -6.23 8.49 -20.73
N GLU A 138 -6.07 8.73 -19.41
CA GLU A 138 -6.47 9.98 -18.76
C GLU A 138 -5.30 10.65 -18.01
N ILE A 139 -4.23 9.94 -17.71
CA ILE A 139 -3.19 10.39 -16.81
C ILE A 139 -1.80 10.09 -17.38
N ASN A 140 -0.89 11.08 -17.31
CA ASN A 140 0.50 10.88 -17.70
C ASN A 140 1.21 9.94 -16.71
N ILE A 141 1.74 8.85 -17.22
CA ILE A 141 2.47 7.87 -16.39
C ILE A 141 3.95 8.25 -16.31
N SER A 142 4.43 8.47 -15.09
CA SER A 142 5.85 8.47 -14.76
C SER A 142 6.27 7.03 -14.50
N ASN A 143 6.88 6.38 -15.48
CA ASN A 143 7.35 5.01 -15.35
C ASN A 143 8.62 4.99 -14.51
N LYS A 144 8.46 4.73 -13.21
CA LYS A 144 9.52 4.61 -12.22
C LYS A 144 9.24 3.45 -11.29
N ASN A 145 10.30 2.85 -10.77
CA ASN A 145 10.18 1.86 -9.70
C ASN A 145 9.44 2.45 -8.49
N ASP A 146 8.68 1.61 -7.81
CA ASP A 146 8.05 2.00 -6.56
C ASP A 146 9.13 2.36 -5.52
N PRO A 147 9.20 3.63 -5.05
CA PRO A 147 10.23 4.08 -4.12
C PRO A 147 10.21 3.34 -2.78
N ILE A 148 9.14 2.62 -2.49
CA ILE A 148 9.03 1.82 -1.26
C ILE A 148 10.02 0.65 -1.29
N TYR A 149 10.37 0.10 -2.46
CA TYR A 149 11.39 -0.95 -2.55
C TYR A 149 12.73 -0.49 -2.01
N ASP A 150 13.19 0.69 -2.42
CA ASP A 150 14.46 1.25 -1.95
C ASP A 150 14.40 1.56 -0.44
N LEU A 151 13.28 2.14 0.02
CA LEU A 151 13.11 2.49 1.43
C LEU A 151 13.10 1.27 2.35
N LYS A 152 12.50 0.14 1.94
CA LYS A 152 12.46 -1.08 2.75
C LYS A 152 13.71 -1.94 2.63
N SER A 153 14.54 -1.71 1.61
CA SER A 153 15.81 -2.45 1.44
C SER A 153 16.80 -2.10 2.56
N VAL A 154 16.81 -0.87 3.02
CA VAL A 154 17.62 -0.40 4.15
C VAL A 154 16.88 -0.69 5.45
N LYS A 155 17.37 -1.69 6.18
CA LYS A 155 16.77 -2.13 7.46
C LYS A 155 17.14 -1.16 8.58
N ASN A 156 16.16 -0.85 9.45
CA ASN A 156 16.43 -0.14 10.70
C ASN A 156 16.96 -1.11 11.78
N ASP A 157 17.49 -0.56 12.88
CA ASP A 157 18.12 -1.35 13.96
C ASP A 157 17.18 -2.39 14.57
N ILE A 158 15.89 -2.08 14.68
CA ILE A 158 14.89 -3.01 15.22
C ILE A 158 14.60 -4.14 14.24
N GLU A 159 14.50 -3.84 12.94
CA GLU A 159 14.37 -4.85 11.89
C GLU A 159 15.59 -5.78 11.87
N ILE A 160 16.81 -5.23 11.99
CA ILE A 160 18.06 -5.99 12.07
C ILE A 160 18.04 -6.91 13.31
N LYS A 161 17.74 -6.34 14.49
CA LYS A 161 17.67 -7.10 15.74
C LYS A 161 16.66 -8.25 15.68
N ASN A 162 15.48 -8.00 15.11
CA ASN A 162 14.45 -9.03 14.98
C ASN A 162 14.84 -10.10 13.97
N PHE A 163 15.49 -9.73 12.87
CA PHE A 163 16.03 -10.66 11.89
C PHE A 163 17.09 -11.59 12.53
N THR A 164 18.06 -11.02 13.25
CA THR A 164 19.10 -11.81 13.94
C THR A 164 18.54 -12.77 14.99
N LYS A 165 17.41 -12.39 15.65
CA LYS A 165 16.78 -13.28 16.63
C LYS A 165 15.99 -14.45 16.01
N SER A 166 15.59 -14.33 14.75
CA SER A 166 14.82 -15.35 14.04
C SER A 166 15.69 -16.39 13.34
N HIS A 167 17.01 -16.17 13.31
CA HIS A 167 18.05 -17.08 12.79
C HIS A 167 18.94 -17.59 13.92
#